data_eb5e6485f2485a918d199c4922b8afbc
#
_entry.id   eb5e6485f2485a918d199c4922b8afbc
#
_cell.length_a   1.000
_cell.length_b   1.000
_cell.length_c   1.000
_cell.angle_alpha   90.00
_cell.angle_beta   90.00
_cell.angle_gamma   90.00
#
_symmetry.space_group_name_H-M   'P 1'
#
loop_
_entity.id
_entity.type
_entity.pdbx_description
1 polymer ?
#
loop_
_entity_poly.entity_id
_entity_poly.type
_entity_poly.pdbx_seq_one_letter_code
_entity_poly.pdbx_strand_id
1 'polypeptide(L)'
;SGLVGSEMCIRDRAMQRLKEAAEKAKIELSSSTSTEINLPYIMPVDGMPKHLVKTLTRAKFEALAHNLIQACLEPCKKAMSDAGLSNSDIDEVILVGGSSRIPAVQKLVEDFFGKAPSKGVNPDEVVAIGAAVQGAVLTDEIKGVVLLDVTPLSMGIETLGGVMTKLIDANTTIPVSYTHLTLPT
;
A
#
# COMPACT_ATOMS: atom_id res chain seq x y z
N SER A 1 -32.68 -27.63 -1.84
CA SER A 1 -31.23 -27.33 -1.68
C SER A 1 -30.62 -26.48 -2.79
N GLY A 2 -31.36 -26.20 -3.89
CA GLY A 2 -30.85 -25.38 -4.99
C GLY A 2 -30.96 -23.86 -4.80
N LEU A 3 -31.90 -23.38 -4.00
CA LEU A 3 -32.18 -21.96 -3.79
C LEU A 3 -31.11 -21.25 -2.96
N VAL A 4 -30.58 -21.89 -1.93
CA VAL A 4 -29.56 -21.32 -1.04
C VAL A 4 -28.25 -21.05 -1.79
N GLY A 5 -27.85 -21.91 -2.71
CA GLY A 5 -26.67 -21.71 -3.54
C GLY A 5 -26.80 -20.56 -4.54
N SER A 6 -28.01 -20.37 -5.10
CA SER A 6 -28.26 -19.28 -6.05
C SER A 6 -28.30 -17.90 -5.37
N GLU A 7 -28.87 -17.79 -4.19
CA GLU A 7 -28.90 -16.55 -3.41
C GLU A 7 -27.49 -16.13 -2.94
N MET A 8 -26.66 -17.08 -2.51
CA MET A 8 -25.26 -16.82 -2.15
C MET A 8 -24.48 -16.29 -3.36
N CYS A 9 -24.62 -16.92 -4.53
CA CYS A 9 -23.98 -16.44 -5.76
C CYS A 9 -24.42 -15.05 -6.17
N ILE A 10 -25.72 -14.70 -6.00
CA ILE A 10 -26.24 -13.37 -6.31
C ILE A 10 -25.64 -12.33 -5.36
N ARG A 11 -25.60 -12.63 -4.06
CA ARG A 11 -25.00 -11.76 -3.04
C ARG A 11 -23.51 -11.53 -3.32
N ASP A 12 -22.76 -12.58 -3.60
CA ASP A 12 -21.32 -12.48 -3.88
C ASP A 12 -21.05 -11.63 -5.13
N ARG A 13 -21.85 -11.80 -6.18
CA ARG A 13 -21.75 -10.98 -7.38
C ARG A 13 -22.10 -9.52 -7.12
N ALA A 14 -23.13 -9.25 -6.31
CA ALA A 14 -23.50 -7.90 -5.93
C ALA A 14 -22.37 -7.22 -5.10
N MET A 15 -21.77 -7.95 -4.17
CA MET A 15 -20.63 -7.48 -3.38
C MET A 15 -19.40 -7.20 -4.25
N GLN A 16 -19.11 -8.05 -5.23
CA GLN A 16 -18.01 -7.82 -6.16
C GLN A 16 -18.22 -6.55 -6.99
N ARG A 17 -19.41 -6.37 -7.57
CA ARG A 17 -19.76 -5.15 -8.30
C ARG A 17 -19.67 -3.90 -7.42
N LEU A 18 -20.07 -4.00 -6.15
CA LEU A 18 -19.96 -2.89 -5.19
C LEU A 18 -18.50 -2.53 -4.89
N LYS A 19 -17.65 -3.53 -4.71
CA LYS A 19 -16.21 -3.33 -4.50
C LYS A 19 -15.55 -2.63 -5.70
N GLU A 20 -15.84 -3.11 -6.91
CA GLU A 20 -15.32 -2.50 -8.14
C GLU A 20 -15.78 -1.05 -8.31
N ALA A 21 -17.06 -0.77 -8.04
CA ALA A 21 -17.59 0.59 -8.11
C ALA A 21 -17.00 1.50 -7.01
N ALA A 22 -16.76 0.97 -5.82
CA ALA A 22 -16.12 1.71 -4.74
C ALA A 22 -14.65 2.05 -5.06
N GLU A 23 -13.91 1.10 -5.66
CA GLU A 23 -12.53 1.34 -6.11
C GLU A 23 -12.49 2.41 -7.22
N LYS A 24 -13.38 2.32 -8.19
CA LYS A 24 -13.53 3.33 -9.23
C LYS A 24 -13.84 4.71 -8.63
N ALA A 25 -14.79 4.78 -7.71
CA ALA A 25 -15.17 6.02 -7.03
C ALA A 25 -13.98 6.61 -6.23
N LYS A 26 -13.18 5.77 -5.55
CA LYS A 26 -11.95 6.20 -4.85
C LYS A 26 -10.96 6.86 -5.81
N ILE A 27 -10.73 6.26 -6.98
CA ILE A 27 -9.83 6.80 -8.01
C ILE A 27 -10.35 8.14 -8.53
N GLU A 28 -11.63 8.23 -8.87
CA GLU A 28 -12.26 9.46 -9.37
C GLU A 28 -12.22 10.60 -8.35
N LEU A 29 -12.42 10.29 -7.06
CA LEU A 29 -12.36 11.28 -5.98
C LEU A 29 -10.97 11.83 -5.70
N SER A 30 -9.91 11.25 -6.25
CA SER A 30 -8.56 11.83 -6.20
C SER A 30 -8.46 13.11 -7.05
N SER A 31 -9.22 13.20 -8.14
CA SER A 31 -9.26 14.37 -9.04
C SER A 31 -10.55 15.20 -8.92
N SER A 32 -11.69 14.55 -8.62
CA SER A 32 -13.01 15.18 -8.54
C SER A 32 -13.46 15.40 -7.09
N THR A 33 -14.35 16.36 -6.86
CA THR A 33 -14.92 16.64 -5.53
C THR A 33 -16.10 15.73 -5.20
N SER A 34 -16.73 15.12 -6.22
CA SER A 34 -17.84 14.17 -6.06
C SER A 34 -17.88 13.20 -7.23
N THR A 35 -18.44 12.03 -7.01
CA THR A 35 -18.71 11.03 -8.04
C THR A 35 -20.03 10.34 -7.77
N GLU A 36 -20.63 9.74 -8.80
CA GLU A 36 -21.86 8.96 -8.70
C GLU A 36 -21.55 7.47 -8.87
N ILE A 37 -21.94 6.70 -7.87
CA ILE A 37 -21.95 5.24 -7.95
C ILE A 37 -23.34 4.83 -8.46
N ASN A 38 -23.38 4.26 -9.66
CA ASN A 38 -24.62 3.79 -10.31
C ASN A 38 -24.47 2.30 -10.66
N LEU A 39 -25.18 1.46 -9.92
CA LEU A 39 -25.21 0.01 -10.10
C LEU A 39 -26.64 -0.44 -10.40
N PRO A 40 -27.03 -0.44 -11.68
CA PRO A 40 -28.35 -0.93 -12.07
C PRO A 40 -28.43 -2.44 -11.83
N TYR A 41 -29.60 -2.91 -11.42
CA TYR A 41 -29.90 -4.33 -11.19
C TYR A 41 -28.86 -5.01 -10.28
N ILE A 42 -28.52 -4.37 -9.16
CA ILE A 42 -27.47 -4.88 -8.26
C ILE A 42 -27.89 -6.21 -7.64
N MET A 43 -29.12 -6.33 -7.24
CA MET A 43 -29.71 -7.56 -6.70
C MET A 43 -31.24 -7.52 -6.78
N PRO A 44 -31.93 -8.67 -6.89
CA PRO A 44 -33.37 -8.76 -6.71
C PRO A 44 -33.72 -8.70 -5.21
N VAL A 45 -34.76 -8.00 -4.86
CA VAL A 45 -35.39 -8.01 -3.54
C VAL A 45 -36.86 -8.26 -3.75
N ASP A 46 -37.44 -9.30 -3.14
CA ASP A 46 -38.81 -9.74 -3.31
C ASP A 46 -39.20 -9.93 -4.78
N GLY A 47 -38.28 -10.50 -5.58
CA GLY A 47 -38.49 -10.74 -7.02
C GLY A 47 -38.39 -9.48 -7.90
N MET A 48 -38.20 -8.31 -7.34
CA MET A 48 -38.05 -7.06 -8.09
C MET A 48 -36.57 -6.61 -8.14
N PRO A 49 -36.08 -6.18 -9.33
CA PRO A 49 -34.72 -5.69 -9.45
C PRO A 49 -34.57 -4.37 -8.72
N LYS A 50 -33.50 -4.28 -7.88
CA LYS A 50 -33.10 -3.05 -7.18
C LYS A 50 -31.89 -2.42 -7.87
N HIS A 51 -31.91 -1.10 -7.88
CA HIS A 51 -30.82 -0.26 -8.37
C HIS A 51 -30.17 0.45 -7.20
N LEU A 52 -28.85 0.60 -7.22
CA LEU A 52 -28.12 1.43 -6.28
C LEU A 52 -27.59 2.65 -7.03
N VAL A 53 -28.09 3.83 -6.67
CA VAL A 53 -27.55 5.11 -7.11
C VAL A 53 -27.17 5.91 -5.88
N LYS A 54 -25.91 6.28 -5.79
CA LYS A 54 -25.37 7.02 -4.63
C LYS A 54 -24.33 8.03 -5.07
N THR A 55 -24.51 9.28 -4.69
CA THR A 55 -23.46 10.29 -4.82
C THR A 55 -22.52 10.21 -3.63
N LEU A 56 -21.23 10.12 -3.91
CA LEU A 56 -20.16 10.15 -2.90
C LEU A 56 -19.31 11.39 -3.11
N THR A 57 -19.14 12.19 -2.06
CA THR A 57 -18.26 13.34 -2.07
C THR A 57 -16.89 12.98 -1.53
N ARG A 58 -15.84 13.70 -1.97
CA ARG A 58 -14.48 13.56 -1.44
C ARG A 58 -14.44 13.71 0.06
N ALA A 59 -15.11 14.74 0.62
CA ALA A 59 -15.16 14.96 2.05
C ALA A 59 -15.75 13.76 2.82
N LYS A 60 -16.80 13.12 2.28
CA LYS A 60 -17.40 11.93 2.89
C LYS A 60 -16.46 10.72 2.80
N PHE A 61 -15.77 10.54 1.67
CA PHE A 61 -14.78 9.50 1.50
C PHE A 61 -13.62 9.67 2.49
N GLU A 62 -13.04 10.87 2.57
CA GLU A 62 -11.94 11.18 3.48
C GLU A 62 -12.33 11.00 4.96
N ALA A 63 -13.56 11.38 5.33
CA ALA A 63 -14.09 11.13 6.67
C ALA A 63 -14.20 9.63 7.00
N LEU A 64 -14.63 8.80 6.03
CA LEU A 64 -14.71 7.34 6.18
C LEU A 64 -13.33 6.69 6.25
N ALA A 65 -12.37 7.20 5.48
CA ALA A 65 -11.01 6.68 5.41
C ALA A 65 -10.05 7.28 6.45
N HIS A 66 -10.51 8.23 7.26
CA HIS A 66 -9.68 9.03 8.18
C HIS A 66 -8.74 8.18 9.03
N ASN A 67 -9.25 7.16 9.68
CA ASN A 67 -8.47 6.30 10.56
C ASN A 67 -7.38 5.52 9.78
N LEU A 68 -7.68 5.08 8.57
CA LEU A 68 -6.72 4.39 7.71
C LEU A 68 -5.62 5.33 7.23
N ILE A 69 -5.98 6.56 6.89
CA ILE A 69 -5.03 7.61 6.49
C ILE A 69 -4.11 7.96 7.66
N GLN A 70 -4.67 8.18 8.85
CA GLN A 70 -3.87 8.47 10.05
C GLN A 70 -2.93 7.32 10.43
N ALA A 71 -3.35 6.08 10.26
CA ALA A 71 -2.53 4.91 10.54
C ALA A 71 -1.26 4.82 9.67
N CYS A 72 -1.21 5.51 8.52
CA CYS A 72 -0.02 5.57 7.68
C CYS A 72 1.16 6.28 8.34
N LEU A 73 0.93 7.11 9.36
CA LEU A 73 2.00 7.81 10.07
C LEU A 73 2.83 6.91 10.99
N GLU A 74 2.24 5.87 11.55
CA GLU A 74 2.94 5.00 12.51
C GLU A 74 4.15 4.29 11.87
N PRO A 75 4.05 3.68 10.69
CA PRO A 75 5.22 3.14 9.99
C PRO A 75 6.28 4.21 9.68
N CYS A 76 5.86 5.42 9.31
CA CYS A 76 6.79 6.51 9.03
C CYS A 76 7.58 6.91 10.29
N LYS A 77 6.90 7.11 11.42
CA LYS A 77 7.52 7.41 12.71
C LYS A 77 8.49 6.31 13.13
N LYS A 78 8.09 5.05 12.97
CA LYS A 78 8.94 3.90 13.28
C LYS A 78 10.19 3.89 12.43
N ALA A 79 10.09 4.07 11.12
CA ALA A 79 11.21 4.10 10.21
C ALA A 79 12.20 5.25 10.54
N MET A 80 11.67 6.44 10.84
CA MET A 80 12.45 7.59 11.28
C MET A 80 13.19 7.30 12.58
N SER A 81 12.51 6.71 13.56
CA SER A 81 13.10 6.32 14.85
C SER A 81 14.19 5.27 14.69
N ASP A 82 13.94 4.24 13.86
CA ASP A 82 14.90 3.16 13.59
C ASP A 82 16.16 3.69 12.87
N ALA A 83 16.00 4.69 12.02
CA ALA A 83 17.10 5.36 11.34
C ALA A 83 17.81 6.42 12.20
N GLY A 84 17.25 6.82 13.34
CA GLY A 84 17.77 7.90 14.18
C GLY A 84 17.69 9.28 13.53
N LEU A 85 16.76 9.48 12.58
CA LEU A 85 16.59 10.71 11.82
C LEU A 85 15.40 11.53 12.34
N SER A 86 15.53 12.85 12.22
CA SER A 86 14.45 13.82 12.44
C SER A 86 13.84 14.27 11.11
N ASN A 87 12.67 14.92 11.14
CA ASN A 87 12.03 15.46 9.93
C ASN A 87 12.90 16.48 9.19
N SER A 88 13.78 17.18 9.89
CA SER A 88 14.72 18.14 9.29
C SER A 88 15.82 17.47 8.46
N ASP A 89 16.14 16.23 8.77
CA ASP A 89 17.22 15.47 8.11
C ASP A 89 16.74 14.84 6.78
N ILE A 90 15.44 14.89 6.51
CA ILE A 90 14.87 14.40 5.26
C ILE A 90 14.97 15.48 4.19
N ASP A 91 15.70 15.21 3.11
CA ASP A 91 15.86 16.14 1.99
C ASP A 91 14.63 16.17 1.10
N GLU A 92 14.10 15.02 0.76
CA GLU A 92 13.00 14.88 -0.20
C GLU A 92 12.02 13.78 0.22
N VAL A 93 10.73 14.01 0.00
CA VAL A 93 9.65 13.04 0.23
C VAL A 93 9.03 12.63 -1.09
N ILE A 94 9.12 11.36 -1.43
CA ILE A 94 8.58 10.79 -2.65
C ILE A 94 7.42 9.87 -2.30
N LEU A 95 6.25 10.13 -2.92
CA LEU A 95 5.07 9.31 -2.76
C LEU A 95 4.96 8.28 -3.89
N VAL A 96 4.69 7.03 -3.51
CA VAL A 96 4.64 5.88 -4.41
C VAL A 96 3.31 5.14 -4.25
N GLY A 97 2.81 4.58 -5.35
CA GLY A 97 1.56 3.82 -5.39
C GLY A 97 0.31 4.68 -5.57
N GLY A 98 -0.74 4.09 -6.15
CA GLY A 98 -1.96 4.80 -6.56
C GLY A 98 -2.70 5.51 -5.43
N SER A 99 -2.67 4.97 -4.19
CA SER A 99 -3.32 5.59 -3.03
C SER A 99 -2.66 6.91 -2.59
N SER A 100 -1.41 7.16 -2.98
CA SER A 100 -0.72 8.42 -2.74
C SER A 100 -1.30 9.60 -3.52
N ARG A 101 -2.16 9.35 -4.50
CA ARG A 101 -2.91 10.38 -5.24
C ARG A 101 -4.06 10.99 -4.44
N ILE A 102 -4.46 10.39 -3.32
CA ILE A 102 -5.53 10.88 -2.44
C ILE A 102 -5.06 12.19 -1.79
N PRO A 103 -5.79 13.31 -1.96
CA PRO A 103 -5.35 14.61 -1.43
C PRO A 103 -5.11 14.62 0.08
N ALA A 104 -5.95 13.93 0.85
CA ALA A 104 -5.77 13.82 2.29
C ALA A 104 -4.49 13.09 2.70
N VAL A 105 -4.01 12.11 1.91
CA VAL A 105 -2.73 11.43 2.13
C VAL A 105 -1.57 12.38 1.86
N GLN A 106 -1.62 13.11 0.75
CA GLN A 106 -0.58 14.11 0.41
C GLN A 106 -0.47 15.18 1.48
N LYS A 107 -1.61 15.71 1.93
CA LYS A 107 -1.63 16.70 3.00
C LYS A 107 -1.11 16.17 4.31
N LEU A 108 -1.49 14.94 4.71
CA LEU A 108 -1.00 14.29 5.93
C LEU A 108 0.53 14.17 5.93
N VAL A 109 1.11 13.77 4.79
CA VAL A 109 2.56 13.62 4.62
C VAL A 109 3.25 14.98 4.66
N GLU A 110 2.70 15.99 3.97
CA GLU A 110 3.21 17.35 4.00
C GLU A 110 3.18 17.94 5.41
N ASP A 111 2.08 17.77 6.14
CA ASP A 111 1.93 18.23 7.53
C ASP A 111 2.93 17.52 8.48
N PHE A 112 3.20 16.24 8.24
CA PHE A 112 4.11 15.45 9.08
C PHE A 112 5.59 15.79 8.83
N PHE A 113 6.03 15.85 7.59
CA PHE A 113 7.43 16.13 7.24
C PHE A 113 7.75 17.63 7.15
N GLY A 114 6.72 18.50 7.10
CA GLY A 114 6.89 19.94 6.88
C GLY A 114 7.38 20.29 5.47
N LYS A 115 7.33 19.34 4.53
CA LYS A 115 7.78 19.47 3.14
C LYS A 115 6.74 18.88 2.20
N ALA A 116 6.44 19.60 1.12
CA ALA A 116 5.55 19.08 0.08
C ALA A 116 6.18 17.86 -0.61
N PRO A 117 5.41 16.81 -0.86
CA PRO A 117 5.90 15.65 -1.61
C PRO A 117 6.40 16.04 -3.01
N SER A 118 7.50 15.41 -3.43
CA SER A 118 8.07 15.62 -4.78
C SER A 118 7.07 15.16 -5.85
N LYS A 119 6.92 15.97 -6.89
CA LYS A 119 6.07 15.68 -8.06
C LYS A 119 6.88 15.18 -9.27
N GLY A 120 8.18 14.99 -9.09
CA GLY A 120 9.10 14.61 -10.18
C GLY A 120 8.98 13.16 -10.63
N VAL A 121 8.22 12.34 -9.90
CA VAL A 121 8.11 10.90 -10.15
C VAL A 121 6.63 10.53 -10.32
N ASN A 122 6.32 9.71 -11.33
CA ASN A 122 4.99 9.13 -11.48
C ASN A 122 4.79 7.99 -10.45
N PRO A 123 3.85 8.12 -9.50
CA PRO A 123 3.65 7.12 -8.44
C PRO A 123 3.28 5.71 -8.95
N ASP A 124 2.73 5.60 -10.16
CA ASP A 124 2.29 4.33 -10.73
C ASP A 124 3.43 3.60 -11.46
N GLU A 125 4.44 4.32 -11.95
CA GLU A 125 5.50 3.80 -12.81
C GLU A 125 6.84 3.67 -12.10
N VAL A 126 7.07 4.40 -11.01
CA VAL A 126 8.36 4.51 -10.35
C VAL A 126 8.93 3.17 -9.89
N VAL A 127 8.08 2.22 -9.49
CA VAL A 127 8.51 0.88 -9.07
C VAL A 127 9.06 0.10 -10.26
N ALA A 128 8.40 0.17 -11.42
CA ALA A 128 8.87 -0.48 -12.64
C ALA A 128 10.18 0.14 -13.14
N ILE A 129 10.31 1.46 -13.08
CA ILE A 129 11.54 2.18 -13.43
C ILE A 129 12.67 1.77 -12.48
N GLY A 130 12.42 1.74 -11.18
CA GLY A 130 13.38 1.31 -10.17
C GLY A 130 13.84 -0.13 -10.39
N ALA A 131 12.94 -1.05 -10.72
CA ALA A 131 13.26 -2.43 -11.04
C ALA A 131 14.14 -2.53 -12.31
N ALA A 132 13.87 -1.73 -13.33
CA ALA A 132 14.69 -1.68 -14.53
C ALA A 132 16.10 -1.15 -14.25
N VAL A 133 16.23 -0.09 -13.45
CA VAL A 133 17.53 0.45 -13.01
C VAL A 133 18.31 -0.60 -12.21
N GLN A 134 17.64 -1.31 -11.29
CA GLN A 134 18.28 -2.37 -10.52
C GLN A 134 18.73 -3.52 -11.41
N GLY A 135 17.95 -3.91 -12.43
CA GLY A 135 18.33 -4.89 -13.44
C GLY A 135 19.61 -4.47 -14.18
N ALA A 136 19.68 -3.22 -14.60
CA ALA A 136 20.86 -2.67 -15.31
C ALA A 136 22.11 -2.58 -14.41
N VAL A 137 21.95 -2.35 -13.10
CA VAL A 137 23.04 -2.42 -12.11
C VAL A 137 23.54 -3.85 -11.97
N LEU A 138 22.65 -4.85 -11.93
CA LEU A 138 23.02 -6.28 -11.81
C LEU A 138 23.72 -6.83 -13.09
N THR A 139 23.47 -6.23 -14.25
CA THR A 139 24.11 -6.59 -15.52
C THR A 139 25.36 -5.76 -15.83
N ASP A 140 25.84 -4.94 -14.91
CA ASP A 140 26.99 -4.02 -15.08
C ASP A 140 26.80 -2.95 -16.19
N GLU A 141 25.57 -2.74 -16.66
CA GLU A 141 25.25 -1.68 -17.63
C GLU A 141 25.28 -0.29 -17.00
N ILE A 142 24.88 -0.19 -15.74
CA ILE A 142 24.96 1.06 -14.94
C ILE A 142 25.96 0.87 -13.81
N LYS A 143 26.95 1.76 -13.78
CA LYS A 143 28.00 1.79 -12.75
C LYS A 143 27.80 3.00 -11.82
N GLY A 144 28.26 2.85 -10.57
CA GLY A 144 28.21 3.93 -9.58
C GLY A 144 26.90 4.11 -8.83
N VAL A 145 25.95 3.20 -9.02
CA VAL A 145 24.73 3.11 -8.20
C VAL A 145 24.77 1.83 -7.39
N VAL A 146 24.63 1.95 -6.07
CA VAL A 146 24.55 0.80 -5.16
C VAL A 146 23.23 0.91 -4.40
N LEU A 147 22.40 -0.13 -4.48
CA LEU A 147 21.23 -0.27 -3.63
C LEU A 147 21.61 -1.08 -2.39
N LEU A 148 21.46 -0.48 -1.22
CA LEU A 148 21.51 -1.17 0.07
C LEU A 148 20.10 -1.17 0.66
N ASP A 149 19.56 -2.35 0.81
CA ASP A 149 18.24 -2.56 1.43
C ASP A 149 18.44 -3.20 2.82
N VAL A 150 17.38 -3.25 3.61
CA VAL A 150 17.38 -3.88 4.93
C VAL A 150 16.20 -4.80 5.11
N THR A 151 16.37 -5.82 5.95
CA THR A 151 15.26 -6.67 6.36
C THR A 151 14.31 -5.90 7.29
N PRO A 152 13.02 -5.75 6.97
CA PRO A 152 12.10 -4.99 7.83
C PRO A 152 11.75 -5.72 9.14
N LEU A 153 11.91 -7.04 9.15
CA LEU A 153 11.62 -7.92 10.30
C LEU A 153 12.76 -8.89 10.51
N SER A 154 12.94 -9.34 11.76
CA SER A 154 13.85 -10.45 12.06
C SER A 154 13.35 -11.73 11.40
N MET A 155 14.25 -12.48 10.79
CA MET A 155 13.98 -13.76 10.17
C MET A 155 14.59 -14.88 11.02
N GLY A 156 13.89 -16.00 11.15
CA GLY A 156 14.34 -17.12 11.96
C GLY A 156 13.59 -18.39 11.65
N ILE A 157 13.92 -19.43 12.38
CA ILE A 157 13.27 -20.74 12.31
C ILE A 157 12.54 -21.01 13.62
N GLU A 158 11.44 -21.76 13.54
CA GLU A 158 10.78 -22.31 14.70
C GLU A 158 11.57 -23.52 15.18
N THR A 159 11.94 -23.52 16.47
CA THR A 159 12.65 -24.59 17.14
C THR A 159 11.74 -25.35 18.10
N LEU A 160 12.24 -26.43 18.68
CA LEU A 160 11.50 -27.27 19.60
C LEU A 160 10.81 -26.45 20.71
N GLY A 161 9.52 -26.66 20.91
CA GLY A 161 8.72 -25.90 21.88
C GLY A 161 8.06 -24.63 21.34
N GLY A 162 8.06 -24.40 20.02
CA GLY A 162 7.43 -23.23 19.39
C GLY A 162 8.22 -21.93 19.58
N VAL A 163 9.50 -22.01 19.90
CA VAL A 163 10.37 -20.85 20.11
C VAL A 163 10.98 -20.42 18.78
N MET A 164 10.84 -19.13 18.44
CA MET A 164 11.52 -18.54 17.28
C MET A 164 13.00 -18.30 17.59
N THR A 165 13.88 -19.02 16.89
CA THR A 165 15.33 -18.74 16.91
C THR A 165 15.68 -17.83 15.76
N LYS A 166 16.12 -16.61 16.06
CA LYS A 166 16.50 -15.62 15.05
C LYS A 166 17.80 -16.04 14.36
N LEU A 167 17.81 -15.95 13.03
CA LEU A 167 18.99 -16.14 12.17
C LEU A 167 19.48 -14.81 11.62
N ILE A 168 18.57 -13.90 11.31
CA ILE A 168 18.84 -12.55 10.78
C ILE A 168 18.00 -11.57 11.58
N ASP A 169 18.64 -10.58 12.15
CA ASP A 169 17.94 -9.51 12.87
C ASP A 169 17.26 -8.52 11.92
N ALA A 170 16.20 -7.87 12.40
CA ALA A 170 15.60 -6.75 11.69
C ALA A 170 16.66 -5.66 11.44
N ASN A 171 16.50 -4.90 10.35
CA ASN A 171 17.41 -3.85 9.89
C ASN A 171 18.83 -4.35 9.51
N THR A 172 18.97 -5.65 9.23
CA THR A 172 20.20 -6.19 8.63
C THR A 172 20.23 -5.85 7.14
N THR A 173 21.36 -5.32 6.65
CA THR A 173 21.54 -4.95 5.23
C THR A 173 21.50 -6.14 4.28
N ILE A 174 20.93 -5.95 3.10
CA ILE A 174 20.87 -6.95 2.02
C ILE A 174 21.73 -6.43 0.85
N PRO A 175 22.64 -7.25 0.26
CA PRO A 175 22.89 -8.67 0.53
C PRO A 175 23.66 -8.89 1.84
N VAL A 176 23.31 -9.95 2.54
CA VAL A 176 24.02 -10.38 3.75
C VAL A 176 25.23 -11.21 3.35
N SER A 177 26.41 -10.79 3.76
CA SER A 177 27.62 -11.62 3.62
C SER A 177 27.63 -12.70 4.70
N TYR A 178 27.21 -13.92 4.37
CA TYR A 178 27.26 -15.08 5.27
C TYR A 178 28.68 -15.64 5.37
N THR A 179 29.60 -14.90 5.95
CA THR A 179 30.99 -15.37 6.13
C THR A 179 31.17 -16.34 7.30
N HIS A 180 30.11 -16.59 8.09
CA HIS A 180 30.22 -17.37 9.35
C HIS A 180 29.20 -18.51 9.47
N LEU A 181 28.37 -18.75 8.46
CA LEU A 181 27.54 -19.96 8.39
C LEU A 181 28.33 -21.13 7.77
N THR A 182 29.36 -21.58 8.47
CA THR A 182 29.88 -22.92 8.22
C THR A 182 28.95 -23.90 8.93
N LEU A 183 28.20 -24.67 8.15
CA LEU A 183 27.51 -25.83 8.69
C LEU A 183 28.57 -26.75 9.30
N PRO A 184 28.45 -27.18 10.58
CA PRO A 184 29.33 -28.18 11.12
C PRO A 184 29.14 -29.47 10.28
N THR A 185 30.22 -29.93 9.67
CA THR A 185 30.29 -31.23 9.00
C THR A 185 30.20 -32.37 10.01
#